data_d4a87e6e7444ec533782d2306234b34f
#
_entry.id   d4a87e6e7444ec533782d2306234b34f
#
_cell.length_a   1.000
_cell.length_b   1.000
_cell.length_c   1.000
_cell.angle_alpha   90.00
_cell.angle_beta   90.00
_cell.angle_gamma   90.00
#
_symmetry.space_group_name_H-M   'P 1'
#
loop_
_entity.id
_entity.type
_entity.pdbx_description
1 polymer ?
#
loop_
_entity_poly.entity_id
_entity_poly.type
_entity_poly.pdbx_seq_one_letter_code
_entity_poly.pdbx_strand_id
1 'polypeptide(L)'
;MFTKKKYSKGQMKGKKTLNPFRLLLKMLKKLSFLYRSKILLFGYILLAIPVIAVCVAVIIVLKDVPKATVIGSNNFPQSSKIFAKNGTLLYTIYASKNQTFVPLGKVPKYLQEATISIEDKNFYKHGAIDVRGIIRAAYVTFFHKSVQGGSTITQQLVRNSLLTLDRTITRKIKEVILSFIVESIYSKDRILEMLS
;
A
#
# COMPACT_ATOMS: atom_id res chain seq x y z
N MET A 1 42.41 -72.36 -64.62
CA MET A 1 41.17 -71.69 -64.21
C MET A 1 41.31 -71.39 -62.72
N PHE A 2 41.77 -70.16 -62.31
CA PHE A 2 42.12 -69.79 -61.00
C PHE A 2 41.04 -68.83 -60.43
N THR A 3 40.29 -69.20 -59.47
CA THR A 3 39.28 -68.42 -58.74
C THR A 3 39.95 -67.63 -57.63
N LYS A 4 39.94 -66.25 -57.77
CA LYS A 4 40.39 -65.31 -56.74
C LYS A 4 39.37 -65.20 -55.63
N LYS A 5 39.74 -65.64 -54.41
CA LYS A 5 38.98 -65.43 -53.17
C LYS A 5 39.11 -63.99 -52.70
N LYS A 6 37.99 -63.26 -52.64
CA LYS A 6 37.90 -61.86 -52.23
C LYS A 6 37.82 -61.85 -50.69
N TYR A 7 38.86 -61.31 -50.00
CA TYR A 7 38.83 -61.11 -48.54
C TYR A 7 38.06 -59.81 -48.23
N SER A 8 36.98 -59.99 -47.47
CA SER A 8 36.24 -58.89 -46.94
C SER A 8 37.00 -58.27 -45.72
N LYS A 9 37.38 -56.99 -45.82
CA LYS A 9 37.93 -56.22 -44.68
C LYS A 9 36.83 -55.90 -43.70
N GLY A 10 36.79 -56.64 -42.59
CA GLY A 10 35.96 -56.28 -41.42
C GLY A 10 36.45 -54.95 -40.86
N GLN A 11 35.60 -53.93 -40.92
CA GLN A 11 35.80 -52.66 -40.21
C GLN A 11 35.65 -52.92 -38.71
N MET A 12 36.78 -52.94 -37.98
CA MET A 12 36.76 -52.83 -36.53
C MET A 12 36.28 -51.42 -36.15
N LYS A 13 35.03 -51.31 -35.67
CA LYS A 13 34.55 -50.11 -35.02
C LYS A 13 35.37 -49.89 -33.74
N GLY A 14 36.35 -49.00 -33.79
CA GLY A 14 37.12 -48.58 -32.63
C GLY A 14 36.18 -48.11 -31.51
N LYS A 15 36.16 -48.78 -30.35
CA LYS A 15 35.52 -48.32 -29.14
C LYS A 15 36.16 -46.98 -28.82
N LYS A 16 35.40 -45.86 -28.94
CA LYS A 16 35.80 -44.54 -28.45
C LYS A 16 35.99 -44.65 -26.93
N THR A 17 37.22 -44.84 -26.50
CA THR A 17 37.58 -44.74 -25.08
C THR A 17 37.27 -43.30 -24.63
N LEU A 18 36.21 -43.16 -23.87
CA LEU A 18 35.86 -41.88 -23.26
C LEU A 18 36.98 -41.47 -22.32
N ASN A 19 37.69 -40.41 -22.66
CA ASN A 19 38.76 -39.87 -21.82
C ASN A 19 38.20 -39.55 -20.42
N PRO A 20 38.66 -40.22 -19.34
CA PRO A 20 38.09 -40.13 -17.99
C PRO A 20 38.09 -38.68 -17.49
N PHE A 21 39.03 -37.88 -17.92
CA PHE A 21 39.08 -36.46 -17.60
C PHE A 21 37.92 -35.64 -18.19
N ARG A 22 37.47 -35.96 -19.41
CA ARG A 22 36.28 -35.34 -20.02
C ARG A 22 34.99 -35.74 -19.31
N LEU A 23 34.92 -36.95 -18.77
CA LEU A 23 33.77 -37.41 -18.00
C LEU A 23 33.69 -36.69 -16.67
N LEU A 24 34.84 -36.55 -15.98
CA LEU A 24 34.96 -35.77 -14.74
C LEU A 24 34.54 -34.32 -14.92
N LEU A 25 35.01 -33.65 -15.97
CA LEU A 25 34.64 -32.27 -16.29
C LEU A 25 33.15 -32.11 -16.58
N LYS A 26 32.49 -33.06 -17.24
CA LYS A 26 31.04 -33.06 -17.47
C LYS A 26 30.27 -33.25 -16.14
N MET A 27 30.73 -34.11 -15.27
CA MET A 27 30.10 -34.32 -13.96
C MET A 27 30.24 -33.05 -13.07
N LEU A 28 31.39 -32.41 -13.05
CA LEU A 28 31.62 -31.17 -12.30
C LEU A 28 30.75 -30.02 -12.83
N LYS A 29 30.62 -29.86 -14.16
CA LYS A 29 29.71 -28.89 -14.77
C LYS A 29 28.24 -29.17 -14.44
N LYS A 30 27.81 -30.43 -14.44
CA LYS A 30 26.44 -30.82 -14.07
C LYS A 30 26.17 -30.53 -12.59
N LEU A 31 27.13 -30.82 -11.72
CA LEU A 31 27.04 -30.59 -10.27
C LEU A 31 26.97 -29.06 -9.98
N SER A 32 27.81 -28.27 -10.62
CA SER A 32 27.78 -26.81 -10.47
C SER A 32 26.47 -26.18 -10.98
N PHE A 33 25.90 -26.71 -12.05
CA PHE A 33 24.60 -26.28 -12.56
C PHE A 33 23.46 -26.61 -11.58
N LEU A 34 23.44 -27.81 -11.01
CA LEU A 34 22.47 -28.23 -10.01
C LEU A 34 22.59 -27.39 -8.72
N TYR A 35 23.81 -27.07 -8.32
CA TYR A 35 24.05 -26.22 -7.14
C TYR A 35 23.58 -24.78 -7.40
N ARG A 36 23.89 -24.20 -8.56
CA ARG A 36 23.40 -22.87 -8.97
C ARG A 36 21.87 -22.81 -9.03
N SER A 37 21.21 -23.83 -9.59
CA SER A 37 19.75 -23.86 -9.67
C SER A 37 19.09 -23.92 -8.29
N LYS A 38 19.66 -24.66 -7.33
CA LYS A 38 19.20 -24.70 -5.94
C LYS A 38 19.39 -23.39 -5.20
N ILE A 39 20.51 -22.69 -5.41
CA ILE A 39 20.75 -21.36 -4.82
C ILE A 39 19.74 -20.35 -5.37
N LEU A 40 19.50 -20.34 -6.67
CA LEU A 40 18.51 -19.47 -7.30
C LEU A 40 17.09 -19.76 -6.78
N LEU A 41 16.73 -21.03 -6.66
CA LEU A 41 15.44 -21.45 -6.09
C LEU A 41 15.31 -20.99 -4.63
N PHE A 42 16.35 -21.18 -3.82
CA PHE A 42 16.36 -20.72 -2.43
C PHE A 42 16.24 -19.18 -2.33
N GLY A 43 16.97 -18.45 -3.18
CA GLY A 43 16.85 -16.98 -3.27
C GLY A 43 15.45 -16.52 -3.67
N TYR A 44 14.83 -17.23 -4.63
CA TYR A 44 13.45 -16.96 -5.03
C TYR A 44 12.43 -17.21 -3.90
N ILE A 45 12.57 -18.33 -3.18
CA ILE A 45 11.71 -18.66 -2.03
C ILE A 45 11.89 -17.63 -0.93
N LEU A 46 13.12 -17.23 -0.62
CA LEU A 46 13.43 -16.21 0.39
C LEU A 46 12.78 -14.86 0.07
N LEU A 47 12.69 -14.52 -1.21
CA LEU A 47 12.01 -13.28 -1.67
C LEU A 47 10.49 -13.44 -1.72
N ALA A 48 9.99 -14.59 -2.14
CA ALA A 48 8.56 -14.83 -2.31
C ALA A 48 7.80 -14.89 -0.98
N ILE A 49 8.37 -15.50 0.05
CA ILE A 49 7.73 -15.64 1.37
C ILE A 49 7.34 -14.27 1.96
N PRO A 50 8.22 -13.27 2.08
CA PRO A 50 7.84 -11.96 2.62
C PRO A 50 6.81 -11.24 1.73
N VAL A 51 6.89 -11.38 0.41
CA VAL A 51 5.89 -10.80 -0.51
C VAL A 51 4.52 -11.43 -0.27
N ILE A 52 4.43 -12.75 -0.19
CA ILE A 52 3.18 -13.45 0.10
C ILE A 52 2.66 -13.06 1.49
N ALA A 53 3.51 -12.99 2.51
CA ALA A 53 3.13 -12.58 3.86
C ALA A 53 2.54 -11.17 3.87
N VAL A 54 3.15 -10.22 3.13
CA VAL A 54 2.62 -8.86 2.98
C VAL A 54 1.27 -8.88 2.26
N CYS A 55 1.12 -9.64 1.16
CA CYS A 55 -0.15 -9.75 0.44
C CYS A 55 -1.26 -10.33 1.34
N VAL A 56 -0.97 -11.38 2.11
CA VAL A 56 -1.93 -11.98 3.06
C VAL A 56 -2.29 -10.98 4.15
N ALA A 57 -1.32 -10.26 4.72
CA ALA A 57 -1.57 -9.22 5.72
C ALA A 57 -2.47 -8.11 5.17
N VAL A 58 -2.22 -7.66 3.94
CA VAL A 58 -3.08 -6.67 3.24
C VAL A 58 -4.49 -7.21 3.06
N ILE A 59 -4.67 -8.45 2.60
CA ILE A 59 -5.99 -9.07 2.42
C ILE A 59 -6.75 -9.14 3.76
N ILE A 60 -6.09 -9.54 4.85
CA ILE A 60 -6.70 -9.59 6.19
C ILE A 60 -7.14 -8.18 6.61
N VAL A 61 -6.30 -7.17 6.40
CA VAL A 61 -6.62 -5.77 6.74
C VAL A 61 -7.80 -5.26 5.91
N LEU A 62 -7.91 -5.66 4.63
CA LEU A 62 -8.98 -5.23 3.73
C LEU A 62 -10.34 -5.86 4.05
N LYS A 63 -10.39 -7.02 4.70
CA LYS A 63 -11.68 -7.68 5.06
C LYS A 63 -12.58 -6.81 5.95
N ASP A 64 -11.97 -6.01 6.84
CA ASP A 64 -12.68 -5.15 7.79
C ASP A 64 -12.67 -3.67 7.38
N VAL A 65 -12.44 -3.38 6.10
CA VAL A 65 -12.45 -2.00 5.61
C VAL A 65 -13.89 -1.53 5.41
N PRO A 66 -14.35 -0.48 6.10
CA PRO A 66 -15.67 0.08 5.89
C PRO A 66 -15.79 0.66 4.48
N LYS A 67 -17.00 0.65 3.93
CA LYS A 67 -17.24 1.19 2.58
C LYS A 67 -16.99 2.70 2.56
N ALA A 68 -16.06 3.17 1.73
CA ALA A 68 -15.73 4.59 1.60
C ALA A 68 -16.94 5.45 1.15
N THR A 69 -17.93 4.84 0.50
CA THR A 69 -19.19 5.49 0.09
C THR A 69 -20.01 5.99 1.29
N VAL A 70 -19.79 5.46 2.48
CA VAL A 70 -20.45 5.93 3.71
C VAL A 70 -20.06 7.37 4.06
N ILE A 71 -18.85 7.80 3.70
CA ILE A 71 -18.39 9.18 3.95
C ILE A 71 -19.24 10.20 3.17
N GLY A 72 -19.66 9.89 1.95
CA GLY A 72 -20.44 10.79 1.10
C GLY A 72 -21.94 10.77 1.36
N SER A 73 -22.46 9.77 2.08
CA SER A 73 -23.83 9.77 2.56
C SER A 73 -23.90 10.73 3.76
N ASN A 74 -24.88 11.63 3.80
CA ASN A 74 -25.08 12.60 4.88
C ASN A 74 -25.37 11.95 6.27
N ASN A 75 -24.92 10.71 6.47
CA ASN A 75 -25.11 9.89 7.68
C ASN A 75 -23.97 10.07 8.71
N PHE A 76 -23.23 11.18 8.66
CA PHE A 76 -22.37 11.51 9.80
C PHE A 76 -23.25 11.68 11.04
N PRO A 77 -22.84 11.14 12.21
CA PRO A 77 -23.54 11.39 13.45
C PRO A 77 -23.55 12.90 13.71
N GLN A 78 -24.64 13.53 13.35
CA GLN A 78 -24.84 14.95 13.61
C GLN A 78 -25.41 15.17 14.99
N SER A 79 -25.09 16.31 15.57
CA SER A 79 -25.70 16.72 16.85
C SER A 79 -27.17 17.07 16.62
N SER A 80 -28.06 16.48 17.40
CA SER A 80 -29.49 16.87 17.43
C SER A 80 -29.66 18.08 18.34
N LYS A 81 -30.23 19.15 17.82
CA LYS A 81 -30.49 20.37 18.59
C LYS A 81 -31.97 20.43 18.97
N ILE A 82 -32.24 20.63 20.26
CA ILE A 82 -33.60 20.81 20.81
C ILE A 82 -33.80 22.29 21.06
N PHE A 83 -34.86 22.84 20.47
CA PHE A 83 -35.20 24.26 20.63
C PHE A 83 -36.51 24.40 21.39
N ALA A 84 -36.62 25.45 22.16
CA ALA A 84 -37.89 25.88 22.73
C ALA A 84 -38.84 26.42 21.65
N LYS A 85 -40.12 26.58 21.97
CA LYS A 85 -41.13 27.13 21.07
C LYS A 85 -40.77 28.54 20.54
N ASN A 86 -40.04 29.29 21.35
CA ASN A 86 -39.54 30.64 20.99
C ASN A 86 -38.23 30.65 20.20
N GLY A 87 -37.71 29.50 19.77
CA GLY A 87 -36.47 29.38 19.01
C GLY A 87 -35.21 29.35 19.88
N THR A 88 -35.29 29.44 21.20
CA THR A 88 -34.12 29.33 22.08
C THR A 88 -33.57 27.91 22.08
N LEU A 89 -32.26 27.74 21.86
CA LEU A 89 -31.60 26.43 21.98
C LEU A 89 -31.60 25.96 23.41
N LEU A 90 -32.29 24.83 23.68
CA LEU A 90 -32.38 24.25 25.00
C LEU A 90 -31.26 23.25 25.27
N TYR A 91 -30.99 22.38 24.30
CA TYR A 91 -30.02 21.30 24.47
C TYR A 91 -29.48 20.82 23.15
N THR A 92 -28.22 20.35 23.15
CA THR A 92 -27.59 19.69 22.03
C THR A 92 -27.24 18.26 22.40
N ILE A 93 -27.84 17.27 21.73
CA ILE A 93 -27.57 15.85 21.94
C ILE A 93 -26.54 15.43 20.90
N TYR A 94 -25.43 14.85 21.35
CA TYR A 94 -24.40 14.28 20.49
C TYR A 94 -23.87 12.96 21.08
N ALA A 95 -23.54 11.99 20.20
CA ALA A 95 -23.09 10.66 20.67
C ALA A 95 -21.61 10.68 21.11
N SER A 96 -20.71 11.17 20.24
CA SER A 96 -19.26 11.21 20.51
C SER A 96 -18.62 12.56 20.24
N LYS A 97 -19.18 13.33 19.28
CA LYS A 97 -18.66 14.66 18.90
C LYS A 97 -19.83 15.59 18.61
N ASN A 98 -19.72 16.84 19.09
CA ASN A 98 -20.64 17.90 18.73
C ASN A 98 -20.23 18.48 17.38
N GLN A 99 -20.82 17.99 16.30
CA GLN A 99 -20.49 18.39 14.94
C GLN A 99 -21.75 18.90 14.21
N THR A 100 -21.57 19.97 13.45
CA THR A 100 -22.60 20.52 12.57
C THR A 100 -21.98 20.63 11.18
N PHE A 101 -22.58 19.98 10.19
CA PHE A 101 -22.12 20.08 8.81
C PHE A 101 -22.31 21.51 8.29
N VAL A 102 -21.24 22.06 7.72
CA VAL A 102 -21.24 23.39 7.07
C VAL A 102 -20.77 23.21 5.63
N PRO A 103 -21.61 23.53 4.62
CA PRO A 103 -21.18 23.50 3.22
C PRO A 103 -19.95 24.36 2.98
N LEU A 104 -19.00 23.88 2.17
CA LEU A 104 -17.71 24.58 1.93
C LEU A 104 -17.89 26.00 1.43
N GLY A 105 -18.94 26.27 0.63
CA GLY A 105 -19.26 27.62 0.16
C GLY A 105 -19.67 28.62 1.26
N LYS A 106 -20.05 28.13 2.44
CA LYS A 106 -20.33 28.97 3.63
C LYS A 106 -19.12 29.15 4.53
N VAL A 107 -18.05 28.39 4.32
CA VAL A 107 -16.78 28.54 5.06
C VAL A 107 -15.96 29.65 4.40
N PRO A 108 -15.55 30.69 5.11
CA PRO A 108 -14.73 31.75 4.55
C PRO A 108 -13.44 31.24 3.92
N LYS A 109 -13.05 31.77 2.75
CA LYS A 109 -11.86 31.28 2.01
C LYS A 109 -10.58 31.34 2.84
N TYR A 110 -10.38 32.38 3.62
CA TYR A 110 -9.20 32.49 4.49
C TYR A 110 -9.11 31.35 5.50
N LEU A 111 -10.24 30.82 5.99
CA LEU A 111 -10.25 29.69 6.90
C LEU A 111 -9.90 28.38 6.19
N GLN A 112 -10.43 28.18 4.97
CA GLN A 112 -10.05 27.03 4.13
C GLN A 112 -8.54 27.04 3.83
N GLU A 113 -8.00 28.18 3.43
CA GLU A 113 -6.58 28.36 3.12
C GLU A 113 -5.70 28.19 4.37
N ALA A 114 -6.13 28.68 5.51
CA ALA A 114 -5.43 28.48 6.79
C ALA A 114 -5.37 26.99 7.16
N THR A 115 -6.49 26.27 7.07
CA THR A 115 -6.55 24.82 7.33
C THR A 115 -5.60 24.06 6.40
N ILE A 116 -5.66 24.33 5.10
CA ILE A 116 -4.78 23.68 4.10
C ILE A 116 -3.32 24.01 4.39
N SER A 117 -2.99 25.27 4.72
CA SER A 117 -1.62 25.69 4.98
C SER A 117 -0.99 25.02 6.19
N ILE A 118 -1.79 24.77 7.22
CA ILE A 118 -1.34 24.16 8.47
C ILE A 118 -1.29 22.63 8.37
N GLU A 119 -2.37 22.02 7.84
CA GLU A 119 -2.54 20.58 7.86
C GLU A 119 -1.88 19.89 6.66
N ASP A 120 -2.00 20.49 5.46
CA ASP A 120 -1.56 19.88 4.22
C ASP A 120 -1.31 20.93 3.13
N LYS A 121 -0.22 21.65 3.23
CA LYS A 121 0.12 22.79 2.35
C LYS A 121 0.03 22.48 0.85
N ASN A 122 0.23 21.22 0.45
CA ASN A 122 0.21 20.80 -0.95
C ASN A 122 -1.05 20.00 -1.30
N PHE A 123 -2.13 20.10 -0.53
CA PHE A 123 -3.35 19.29 -0.64
C PHE A 123 -3.85 19.13 -2.07
N TYR A 124 -3.91 20.21 -2.84
CA TYR A 124 -4.36 20.20 -4.24
C TYR A 124 -3.33 19.68 -5.24
N LYS A 125 -2.07 19.44 -4.81
CA LYS A 125 -0.95 19.09 -5.70
C LYS A 125 -0.52 17.63 -5.61
N HIS A 126 -1.03 16.88 -4.66
CA HIS A 126 -0.76 15.46 -4.48
C HIS A 126 -2.07 14.66 -4.36
N GLY A 127 -2.00 13.33 -4.41
CA GLY A 127 -3.13 12.43 -4.16
C GLY A 127 -3.29 12.06 -2.69
N ALA A 128 -3.70 10.83 -2.41
CA ALA A 128 -3.97 10.33 -1.06
C ALA A 128 -2.77 10.43 -0.09
N ILE A 129 -1.55 10.46 -0.63
CA ILE A 129 -0.29 10.52 0.13
C ILE A 129 0.57 11.67 -0.40
N ASP A 130 1.10 12.49 0.50
CA ASP A 130 2.20 13.44 0.20
C ASP A 130 3.54 12.78 0.56
N VAL A 131 4.17 12.12 -0.43
CA VAL A 131 5.48 11.47 -0.25
C VAL A 131 6.55 12.50 0.15
N ARG A 132 6.51 13.71 -0.42
CA ARG A 132 7.46 14.79 -0.07
C ARG A 132 7.26 15.26 1.36
N GLY A 133 6.00 15.40 1.78
CA GLY A 133 5.64 15.73 3.15
C GLY A 133 6.10 14.67 4.16
N ILE A 134 5.94 13.39 3.83
CA ILE A 134 6.42 12.27 4.67
C ILE A 134 7.94 12.31 4.82
N ILE A 135 8.69 12.46 3.71
CA ILE A 135 10.16 12.53 3.75
C ILE A 135 10.61 13.73 4.57
N ARG A 136 9.99 14.90 4.37
CA ARG A 136 10.26 16.10 5.15
C ARG A 136 9.99 15.89 6.64
N ALA A 137 8.81 15.35 6.99
CA ALA A 137 8.44 15.07 8.36
C ALA A 137 9.40 14.09 9.04
N ALA A 138 9.81 13.03 8.34
CA ALA A 138 10.80 12.08 8.82
C ALA A 138 12.16 12.76 9.07
N TYR A 139 12.62 13.59 8.14
CA TYR A 139 13.86 14.34 8.26
C TYR A 139 13.84 15.28 9.47
N VAL A 140 12.79 16.08 9.61
CA VAL A 140 12.64 17.04 10.72
C VAL A 140 12.55 16.31 12.06
N THR A 141 11.78 15.23 12.12
CA THR A 141 11.62 14.43 13.36
C THR A 141 12.96 13.81 13.78
N PHE A 142 13.74 13.29 12.82
CA PHE A 142 15.01 12.63 13.13
C PHE A 142 16.11 13.62 13.50
N PHE A 143 16.26 14.72 12.74
CA PHE A 143 17.38 15.64 12.91
C PHE A 143 17.07 16.80 13.86
N HIS A 144 15.84 17.29 13.90
CA HIS A 144 15.46 18.46 14.71
C HIS A 144 14.68 18.12 15.97
N LYS A 145 14.46 16.81 16.26
CA LYS A 145 13.69 16.32 17.43
C LYS A 145 12.31 16.97 17.60
N SER A 146 11.76 17.52 16.51
CA SER A 146 10.45 18.14 16.45
C SER A 146 9.48 17.20 15.72
N VAL A 147 8.39 16.79 16.36
CA VAL A 147 7.41 15.91 15.77
C VAL A 147 6.58 16.69 14.76
N GLN A 148 6.81 16.44 13.47
CA GLN A 148 6.04 17.03 12.39
C GLN A 148 5.04 16.02 11.81
N GLY A 149 3.78 16.42 11.61
CA GLY A 149 2.75 15.59 10.99
C GLY A 149 3.05 15.38 9.48
N GLY A 150 2.93 14.13 9.03
CA GLY A 150 3.05 13.77 7.61
C GLY A 150 1.75 13.18 7.05
N SER A 151 0.62 13.31 7.76
CA SER A 151 -0.69 12.80 7.31
C SER A 151 -1.40 13.88 6.49
N THR A 152 -2.01 13.47 5.36
CA THR A 152 -2.78 14.37 4.48
C THR A 152 -4.16 14.66 5.05
N ILE A 153 -4.82 15.71 4.54
CA ILE A 153 -6.22 16.04 4.85
C ILE A 153 -7.14 14.83 4.57
N THR A 154 -6.94 14.13 3.45
CA THR A 154 -7.72 12.92 3.12
C THR A 154 -7.53 11.81 4.16
N GLN A 155 -6.32 11.61 4.63
CA GLN A 155 -6.05 10.63 5.69
C GLN A 155 -6.71 11.02 7.01
N GLN A 156 -6.75 12.30 7.34
CA GLN A 156 -7.44 12.80 8.52
C GLN A 156 -8.96 12.61 8.43
N LEU A 157 -9.56 12.90 7.27
CA LEU A 157 -10.97 12.65 7.02
C LEU A 157 -11.31 11.17 7.24
N VAL A 158 -10.58 10.26 6.59
CA VAL A 158 -10.77 8.81 6.73
C VAL A 158 -10.63 8.35 8.17
N ARG A 159 -9.59 8.80 8.86
CA ARG A 159 -9.36 8.47 10.28
C ARG A 159 -10.52 8.91 11.15
N ASN A 160 -11.03 10.12 10.96
CA ASN A 160 -12.06 10.69 11.80
C ASN A 160 -13.46 10.15 11.54
N SER A 161 -13.72 9.70 10.28
CA SER A 161 -15.06 9.29 9.82
C SER A 161 -15.27 7.78 9.77
N LEU A 162 -14.23 6.99 9.50
CA LEU A 162 -14.36 5.56 9.22
C LEU A 162 -13.60 4.66 10.18
N LEU A 163 -12.64 5.19 10.94
CA LEU A 163 -11.74 4.37 11.74
C LEU A 163 -11.89 4.66 13.23
N THR A 164 -11.47 3.69 14.05
CA THR A 164 -11.37 3.86 15.51
C THR A 164 -10.21 4.76 15.89
N LEU A 165 -10.25 5.35 17.07
CA LEU A 165 -9.20 6.26 17.56
C LEU A 165 -7.92 5.53 18.03
N ASP A 166 -7.91 4.20 18.05
CA ASP A 166 -6.78 3.40 18.48
C ASP A 166 -5.55 3.62 17.59
N ARG A 167 -4.40 3.88 18.21
CA ARG A 167 -3.14 4.14 17.50
C ARG A 167 -2.43 2.83 17.17
N THR A 168 -2.88 2.10 16.15
CA THR A 168 -2.28 0.85 15.70
C THR A 168 -1.70 0.98 14.28
N ILE A 169 -0.70 0.15 13.97
CA ILE A 169 -0.14 0.07 12.61
C ILE A 169 -1.22 -0.39 11.62
N THR A 170 -2.04 -1.37 12.02
CA THR A 170 -3.15 -1.88 11.21
C THR A 170 -4.12 -0.78 10.83
N ARG A 171 -4.49 0.10 11.78
CA ARG A 171 -5.32 1.27 11.52
C ARG A 171 -4.64 2.21 10.52
N LYS A 172 -3.33 2.45 10.65
CA LYS A 172 -2.61 3.34 9.71
C LYS A 172 -2.58 2.78 8.29
N ILE A 173 -2.47 1.47 8.12
CA ILE A 173 -2.56 0.81 6.82
C ILE A 173 -3.98 0.99 6.23
N LYS A 174 -5.04 0.74 7.02
CA LYS A 174 -6.44 0.98 6.60
C LYS A 174 -6.66 2.44 6.18
N GLU A 175 -6.15 3.40 6.96
CA GLU A 175 -6.22 4.84 6.68
C GLU A 175 -5.63 5.18 5.30
N VAL A 176 -4.44 4.66 5.00
CA VAL A 176 -3.78 4.87 3.71
C VAL A 176 -4.61 4.27 2.56
N ILE A 177 -5.03 3.02 2.68
CA ILE A 177 -5.80 2.34 1.63
C ILE A 177 -7.13 3.06 1.37
N LEU A 178 -7.87 3.38 2.43
CA LEU A 178 -9.14 4.12 2.33
C LEU A 178 -8.95 5.50 1.73
N SER A 179 -7.83 6.18 2.02
CA SER A 179 -7.54 7.48 1.44
C SER A 179 -7.38 7.42 -0.08
N PHE A 180 -6.77 6.36 -0.62
CA PHE A 180 -6.72 6.16 -2.07
C PHE A 180 -8.12 5.94 -2.67
N ILE A 181 -8.97 5.18 -1.99
CA ILE A 181 -10.34 4.94 -2.45
C ILE A 181 -11.15 6.25 -2.41
N VAL A 182 -11.05 7.03 -1.34
CA VAL A 182 -11.73 8.33 -1.20
C VAL A 182 -11.30 9.31 -2.29
N GLU A 183 -10.01 9.42 -2.55
CA GLU A 183 -9.47 10.28 -3.63
C GLU A 183 -9.89 9.82 -5.04
N SER A 184 -10.20 8.54 -5.22
CA SER A 184 -10.72 8.04 -6.51
C SER A 184 -12.21 8.34 -6.72
N ILE A 185 -12.96 8.58 -5.65
CA ILE A 185 -14.41 8.78 -5.69
C ILE A 185 -14.78 10.28 -5.58
N TYR A 186 -14.07 11.04 -4.76
CA TYR A 186 -14.41 12.41 -4.39
C TYR A 186 -13.37 13.41 -4.87
N SER A 187 -13.83 14.60 -5.29
CA SER A 187 -12.94 15.73 -5.60
C SER A 187 -12.31 16.30 -4.34
N LYS A 188 -11.19 17.00 -4.48
CA LYS A 188 -10.48 17.66 -3.37
C LYS A 188 -11.40 18.63 -2.59
N ASP A 189 -12.21 19.41 -3.29
CA ASP A 189 -13.16 20.32 -2.64
C ASP A 189 -14.20 19.56 -1.82
N ARG A 190 -14.69 18.42 -2.33
CA ARG A 190 -15.62 17.59 -1.60
C ARG A 190 -14.98 16.94 -0.37
N ILE A 191 -13.71 16.53 -0.47
CA ILE A 191 -12.94 16.00 0.66
C ILE A 191 -12.76 17.09 1.74
N LEU A 192 -12.42 18.29 1.33
CA LEU A 192 -12.27 19.43 2.25
C LEU A 192 -13.59 19.79 2.93
N GLU A 193 -14.70 19.77 2.18
CA GLU A 193 -16.04 20.01 2.70
C GLU A 193 -16.45 18.96 3.75
N MET A 194 -16.12 17.70 3.52
CA MET A 194 -16.43 16.62 4.46
C MET A 194 -15.56 16.64 5.72
N LEU A 195 -14.44 17.36 5.72
CA LEU A 195 -13.58 17.54 6.88
C LEU A 195 -14.06 18.73 7.76
N SER A 196 -14.64 19.78 7.14
CA SER A 196 -15.14 20.98 7.83
C SER A 196 -16.44 20.72 8.57
#